data_5f556031eb3be84f3d5c5d56e921abe8
#
_entry.id   5f556031eb3be84f3d5c5d56e921abe8
#
_cell.length_a   1.000
_cell.length_b   1.000
_cell.length_c   1.000
_cell.angle_alpha   90.00
_cell.angle_beta   90.00
_cell.angle_gamma   90.00
#
_symmetry.space_group_name_H-M   'P 1'
#
loop_
_entity.id
_entity.type
_entity.pdbx_description
1 polymer ?
#
loop_
_entity_poly.entity_id
_entity_poly.type
_entity_poly.pdbx_seq_one_letter_code
_entity_poly.pdbx_strand_id
1 'polypeptide(L)'
;MDAEPKEHTKPSPVRDWIRILGWTVVCGLLASGLWYGATIAATYTAIAKYGPRDGDVIFQSLPYGPVVWAIEGVTKSPYSHCGIVGTRDGQRVVYEAIGSVRITPLKEFLWRGRGGGFAVYRLRDEHRHHIPETLRCCEKYLGRPYDIRYRLDDEKIYCSELVYKAFRDATDGQQLGDLVKFGDMNWGPYEALIRQIEGGPVPVDREMITPRDLARARQLEPVFSHNIAVEATKP
;
A
#
# COMPACT_ATOMS: atom_id res chain seq x y z
N MET A 1 64.88 51.51 -0.76
CA MET A 1 64.22 50.46 0.09
C MET A 1 62.95 50.12 -0.68
N ASP A 2 63.13 49.24 -1.67
CA ASP A 2 62.10 48.93 -2.67
C ASP A 2 61.23 47.80 -2.09
N ALA A 3 59.94 48.08 -2.01
CA ALA A 3 58.93 47.07 -1.56
C ALA A 3 58.65 46.14 -2.74
N GLU A 4 58.95 44.83 -2.57
CA GLU A 4 58.59 43.79 -3.52
C GLU A 4 57.04 43.69 -3.70
N PRO A 5 56.56 43.54 -4.94
CA PRO A 5 55.17 43.43 -5.20
C PRO A 5 54.70 42.02 -4.72
N LYS A 6 53.67 41.95 -3.85
CA LYS A 6 53.03 40.72 -3.41
C LYS A 6 52.36 40.02 -4.61
N GLU A 7 52.92 38.88 -4.99
CA GLU A 7 52.39 37.99 -6.02
C GLU A 7 51.01 37.47 -5.61
N HIS A 8 49.96 37.97 -6.26
CA HIS A 8 48.59 37.42 -6.10
C HIS A 8 48.53 36.07 -6.81
N THR A 9 48.69 34.98 -6.05
CA THR A 9 48.51 33.63 -6.58
C THR A 9 47.07 33.45 -7.04
N LYS A 10 46.86 33.26 -8.35
CA LYS A 10 45.53 32.92 -8.92
C LYS A 10 45.01 31.60 -8.29
N PRO A 11 43.75 31.55 -7.83
CA PRO A 11 43.19 30.31 -7.28
C PRO A 11 43.24 29.22 -8.33
N SER A 12 43.64 27.99 -7.90
CA SER A 12 43.73 26.85 -8.82
C SER A 12 42.32 26.40 -9.25
N PRO A 13 42.11 26.15 -10.57
CA PRO A 13 40.82 25.75 -11.09
C PRO A 13 40.25 24.47 -10.41
N VAL A 14 41.13 23.59 -9.94
CA VAL A 14 40.75 22.36 -9.23
C VAL A 14 40.06 22.69 -7.90
N ARG A 15 40.51 23.69 -7.16
CA ARG A 15 39.92 24.12 -5.89
C ARG A 15 38.51 24.69 -6.06
N ASP A 16 38.28 25.38 -7.17
CA ASP A 16 36.96 25.94 -7.47
C ASP A 16 35.97 24.85 -7.88
N TRP A 17 36.40 23.84 -8.63
CA TRP A 17 35.60 22.67 -8.96
C TRP A 17 35.18 21.84 -7.70
N ILE A 18 36.10 21.64 -6.75
CA ILE A 18 35.82 20.96 -5.48
C ILE A 18 34.79 21.74 -4.67
N ARG A 19 34.89 23.08 -4.64
CA ARG A 19 33.90 23.93 -3.94
C ARG A 19 32.52 23.85 -4.59
N ILE A 20 32.45 23.92 -5.94
CA ILE A 20 31.19 23.80 -6.69
C ILE A 20 30.54 22.41 -6.42
N LEU A 21 31.32 21.33 -6.54
CA LEU A 21 30.83 20.00 -6.22
C LEU A 21 30.32 19.89 -4.76
N GLY A 22 31.04 20.45 -3.81
CA GLY A 22 30.62 20.49 -2.41
C GLY A 22 29.29 21.21 -2.23
N TRP A 23 29.11 22.37 -2.84
CA TRP A 23 27.88 23.14 -2.78
C TRP A 23 26.70 22.41 -3.48
N THR A 24 26.92 21.77 -4.63
CA THR A 24 25.86 20.99 -5.31
C THR A 24 25.39 19.82 -4.47
N VAL A 25 26.29 19.11 -3.80
CA VAL A 25 25.94 18.02 -2.87
C VAL A 25 25.15 18.56 -1.68
N VAL A 26 25.59 19.64 -1.06
CA VAL A 26 24.89 20.26 0.09
C VAL A 26 23.50 20.74 -0.32
N CYS A 27 23.39 21.46 -1.45
CA CYS A 27 22.08 21.90 -1.95
C CYS A 27 21.16 20.73 -2.29
N GLY A 28 21.69 19.66 -2.88
CA GLY A 28 20.94 18.42 -3.15
C GLY A 28 20.41 17.76 -1.89
N LEU A 29 21.23 17.66 -0.83
CA LEU A 29 20.82 17.11 0.47
C LEU A 29 19.76 17.99 1.15
N LEU A 30 19.93 19.30 1.12
CA LEU A 30 18.94 20.23 1.68
C LEU A 30 17.61 20.17 0.92
N ALA A 31 17.64 20.15 -0.40
CA ALA A 31 16.44 20.02 -1.23
C ALA A 31 15.71 18.70 -0.97
N SER A 32 16.46 17.58 -0.87
CA SER A 32 15.92 16.27 -0.53
C SER A 32 15.29 16.26 0.87
N GLY A 33 15.94 16.87 1.85
CA GLY A 33 15.44 17.00 3.22
C GLY A 33 14.16 17.84 3.30
N LEU A 34 14.09 18.95 2.57
CA LEU A 34 12.90 19.80 2.49
C LEU A 34 11.73 19.06 1.81
N TRP A 35 12.02 18.38 0.70
CA TRP A 35 11.01 17.59 -0.01
C TRP A 35 10.46 16.45 0.87
N TYR A 36 11.33 15.73 1.56
CA TYR A 36 10.94 14.68 2.51
C TYR A 36 10.11 15.24 3.66
N GLY A 37 10.52 16.35 4.25
CA GLY A 37 9.77 17.04 5.32
C GLY A 37 8.38 17.50 4.84
N ALA A 38 8.27 18.03 3.63
CA ALA A 38 6.99 18.43 3.04
C ALA A 38 6.06 17.22 2.82
N THR A 39 6.60 16.10 2.33
CA THR A 39 5.83 14.85 2.16
C THR A 39 5.30 14.33 3.49
N ILE A 40 6.12 14.37 4.52
CA ILE A 40 5.73 14.01 5.89
C ILE A 40 4.57 14.89 6.37
N ALA A 41 4.71 16.20 6.28
CA ALA A 41 3.69 17.15 6.72
C ALA A 41 2.37 16.98 5.94
N ALA A 42 2.44 16.77 4.63
CA ALA A 42 1.29 16.51 3.78
C ALA A 42 0.56 15.22 4.18
N THR A 43 1.32 14.14 4.46
CA THR A 43 0.74 12.86 4.90
C THR A 43 0.07 12.98 6.28
N TYR A 44 0.69 13.68 7.24
CA TYR A 44 0.02 13.96 8.54
C TYR A 44 -1.26 14.76 8.37
N THR A 45 -1.24 15.76 7.51
CA THR A 45 -2.44 16.57 7.21
C THR A 45 -3.54 15.73 6.57
N ALA A 46 -3.17 14.83 5.64
CA ALA A 46 -4.11 13.90 5.00
C ALA A 46 -4.73 12.94 6.01
N ILE A 47 -3.92 12.34 6.91
CA ILE A 47 -4.39 11.46 7.97
C ILE A 47 -5.38 12.19 8.90
N ALA A 48 -5.06 13.44 9.27
CA ALA A 48 -5.95 14.25 10.12
C ALA A 48 -7.28 14.59 9.42
N LYS A 49 -7.26 14.82 8.09
CA LYS A 49 -8.45 15.13 7.30
C LYS A 49 -9.32 13.90 6.99
N TYR A 50 -8.73 12.74 6.98
CA TYR A 50 -9.40 11.52 6.57
C TYR A 50 -10.60 11.17 7.47
N GLY A 51 -10.52 11.33 8.77
CA GLY A 51 -11.60 10.99 9.70
C GLY A 51 -11.97 9.50 9.66
N PRO A 52 -11.08 8.59 10.11
CA PRO A 52 -11.22 7.14 10.00
C PRO A 52 -12.45 6.61 10.74
N ARG A 53 -13.15 5.64 10.13
CA ARG A 53 -14.30 4.94 10.71
C ARG A 53 -14.05 3.44 10.71
N ASP A 54 -14.68 2.74 11.64
CA ASP A 54 -14.68 1.27 11.63
C ASP A 54 -15.31 0.76 10.33
N GLY A 55 -14.70 -0.27 9.74
CA GLY A 55 -15.12 -0.85 8.48
C GLY A 55 -14.58 -0.13 7.23
N ASP A 56 -13.84 0.97 7.36
CA ASP A 56 -13.15 1.57 6.20
C ASP A 56 -12.09 0.60 5.68
N VAL A 57 -12.11 0.31 4.37
CA VAL A 57 -11.09 -0.50 3.71
C VAL A 57 -10.05 0.44 3.10
N ILE A 58 -8.80 0.30 3.52
CA ILE A 58 -7.71 1.15 3.07
C ILE A 58 -6.84 0.38 2.08
N PHE A 59 -6.56 1.00 0.93
CA PHE A 59 -5.69 0.49 -0.12
C PHE A 59 -4.45 1.36 -0.23
N GLN A 60 -3.30 0.72 -0.48
CA GLN A 60 -2.04 1.41 -0.68
C GLN A 60 -1.11 0.64 -1.61
N SER A 61 -0.12 1.34 -2.16
CA SER A 61 1.04 0.75 -2.78
C SER A 61 2.13 0.58 -1.72
N LEU A 62 2.64 -0.62 -1.54
CA LEU A 62 3.78 -0.86 -0.64
C LEU A 62 5.09 -0.30 -1.24
N PRO A 63 6.16 -0.13 -0.42
CA PRO A 63 7.49 0.17 -0.93
C PRO A 63 7.94 -0.82 -2.01
N TYR A 64 8.78 -0.36 -2.92
CA TYR A 64 9.22 -1.11 -4.09
C TYR A 64 9.76 -2.51 -3.77
N GLY A 65 9.39 -3.47 -4.62
CA GLY A 65 9.88 -4.84 -4.57
C GLY A 65 9.28 -5.69 -5.70
N PRO A 66 9.91 -6.83 -6.06
CA PRO A 66 9.45 -7.64 -7.20
C PRO A 66 7.99 -8.09 -7.08
N VAL A 67 7.56 -8.50 -5.89
CA VAL A 67 6.17 -8.93 -5.63
C VAL A 67 5.19 -7.76 -5.72
N VAL A 68 5.56 -6.58 -5.19
CA VAL A 68 4.73 -5.36 -5.28
C VAL A 68 4.53 -4.96 -6.73
N TRP A 69 5.60 -4.94 -7.53
CA TRP A 69 5.51 -4.64 -8.98
C TRP A 69 4.68 -5.67 -9.73
N ALA A 70 4.81 -6.96 -9.36
CA ALA A 70 4.00 -8.00 -9.98
C ALA A 70 2.51 -7.80 -9.66
N ILE A 71 2.13 -7.55 -8.40
CA ILE A 71 0.72 -7.30 -8.04
C ILE A 71 0.17 -6.11 -8.82
N GLU A 72 0.85 -4.97 -8.78
CA GLU A 72 0.43 -3.74 -9.47
C GLU A 72 0.34 -3.94 -11.00
N GLY A 73 1.34 -4.59 -11.60
CA GLY A 73 1.39 -4.80 -13.05
C GLY A 73 0.44 -5.88 -13.55
N VAL A 74 0.27 -6.97 -12.82
CA VAL A 74 -0.70 -8.04 -13.14
C VAL A 74 -2.12 -7.49 -13.07
N THR A 75 -2.42 -6.71 -12.05
CA THR A 75 -3.77 -6.14 -11.86
C THR A 75 -3.99 -4.84 -12.64
N LYS A 76 -2.94 -4.20 -13.16
CA LYS A 76 -2.96 -2.85 -13.75
C LYS A 76 -3.61 -1.83 -12.81
N SER A 77 -3.23 -1.87 -11.54
CA SER A 77 -3.77 -1.03 -10.47
C SER A 77 -2.64 -0.51 -9.58
N PRO A 78 -2.76 0.66 -8.98
CA PRO A 78 -1.78 1.16 -8.03
C PRO A 78 -1.82 0.46 -6.67
N TYR A 79 -2.75 -0.48 -6.46
CA TYR A 79 -2.95 -1.13 -5.18
C TYR A 79 -2.22 -2.47 -5.10
N SER A 80 -1.22 -2.56 -4.22
CA SER A 80 -0.54 -3.82 -3.90
C SER A 80 -0.90 -4.37 -2.52
N HIS A 81 -1.60 -3.60 -1.70
CA HIS A 81 -1.95 -3.96 -0.32
C HIS A 81 -3.23 -3.30 0.15
N CYS A 82 -3.92 -3.96 1.08
CA CYS A 82 -5.09 -3.40 1.75
C CYS A 82 -5.26 -3.96 3.16
N GLY A 83 -6.14 -3.30 3.93
CA GLY A 83 -6.59 -3.73 5.25
C GLY A 83 -7.88 -3.03 5.62
N ILE A 84 -8.52 -3.45 6.70
CA ILE A 84 -9.78 -2.89 7.20
C ILE A 84 -9.58 -2.22 8.55
N VAL A 85 -10.11 -1.01 8.70
CA VAL A 85 -10.01 -0.21 9.93
C VAL A 85 -10.95 -0.75 11.01
N GLY A 86 -10.44 -0.83 12.22
CA GLY A 86 -11.23 -1.08 13.42
C GLY A 86 -10.77 -0.23 14.59
N THR A 87 -11.47 -0.38 15.71
CA THR A 87 -11.08 0.23 17.00
C THR A 87 -10.76 -0.89 17.99
N ARG A 88 -9.59 -0.81 18.61
CA ARG A 88 -9.18 -1.73 19.69
C ARG A 88 -8.59 -0.91 20.83
N ASP A 89 -9.08 -1.15 22.05
CA ASP A 89 -8.64 -0.43 23.27
C ASP A 89 -8.67 1.10 23.10
N GLY A 90 -9.70 1.61 22.41
CA GLY A 90 -9.89 3.04 22.13
C GLY A 90 -8.97 3.62 21.05
N GLN A 91 -8.13 2.80 20.41
CA GLN A 91 -7.20 3.23 19.36
C GLN A 91 -7.64 2.74 17.97
N ARG A 92 -7.41 3.56 16.94
CA ARG A 92 -7.62 3.16 15.55
C ARG A 92 -6.52 2.22 15.09
N VAL A 93 -6.93 1.06 14.60
CA VAL A 93 -6.06 0.00 14.10
C VAL A 93 -6.51 -0.47 12.71
N VAL A 94 -5.66 -1.23 12.03
CA VAL A 94 -5.97 -1.89 10.77
C VAL A 94 -5.72 -3.38 10.94
N TYR A 95 -6.72 -4.19 10.62
CA TYR A 95 -6.55 -5.63 10.43
C TYR A 95 -6.00 -5.85 9.02
N GLU A 96 -4.85 -6.48 8.92
CA GLU A 96 -4.15 -6.71 7.64
C GLU A 96 -3.43 -8.05 7.63
N ALA A 97 -3.16 -8.58 6.45
CA ALA A 97 -2.25 -9.70 6.27
C ALA A 97 -0.93 -9.21 5.61
N ILE A 98 0.15 -9.21 6.39
CA ILE A 98 1.52 -8.92 5.95
C ILE A 98 2.50 -9.70 6.81
N GLY A 99 3.19 -10.67 6.22
CA GLY A 99 3.92 -11.71 6.95
C GLY A 99 2.98 -12.70 7.66
N SER A 100 2.01 -12.18 8.40
CA SER A 100 0.87 -12.90 8.98
C SER A 100 -0.33 -11.96 9.09
N VAL A 101 -1.49 -12.50 9.40
CA VAL A 101 -2.66 -11.68 9.77
C VAL A 101 -2.40 -11.05 11.12
N ARG A 102 -2.46 -9.73 11.19
CA ARG A 102 -2.12 -8.96 12.39
C ARG A 102 -2.94 -7.67 12.52
N ILE A 103 -2.82 -7.06 13.68
CA ILE A 103 -3.36 -5.74 13.99
C ILE A 103 -2.21 -4.74 13.98
N THR A 104 -2.34 -3.69 13.19
CA THR A 104 -1.34 -2.64 13.03
C THR A 104 -1.95 -1.30 13.41
N PRO A 105 -1.28 -0.43 14.19
CA PRO A 105 -1.75 0.93 14.42
C PRO A 105 -2.02 1.66 13.11
N LEU A 106 -3.16 2.37 13.00
CA LEU A 106 -3.55 3.03 11.75
C LEU A 106 -2.46 3.94 11.17
N LYS A 107 -1.78 4.70 12.01
CA LYS A 107 -0.70 5.60 11.57
C LYS A 107 0.45 4.82 10.94
N GLU A 108 0.85 3.70 11.55
CA GLU A 108 1.92 2.84 11.01
C GLU A 108 1.53 2.26 9.66
N PHE A 109 0.28 1.78 9.52
CA PHE A 109 -0.24 1.29 8.25
C PHE A 109 -0.16 2.38 7.16
N LEU A 110 -0.67 3.57 7.42
CA LEU A 110 -0.71 4.66 6.44
C LEU A 110 0.68 5.17 6.04
N TRP A 111 1.62 5.23 6.99
CA TRP A 111 3.01 5.62 6.72
C TRP A 111 3.78 4.65 5.83
N ARG A 112 3.42 3.40 5.84
CA ARG A 112 4.08 2.36 5.05
C ARG A 112 3.77 2.48 3.57
N GLY A 113 2.70 3.14 3.18
CA GLY A 113 2.35 3.40 1.79
C GLY A 113 3.44 4.17 1.05
N ARG A 114 3.71 3.82 -0.19
CA ARG A 114 4.67 4.50 -1.07
C ARG A 114 4.33 5.99 -1.19
N GLY A 115 5.28 6.87 -0.81
CA GLY A 115 5.04 8.31 -0.78
C GLY A 115 3.92 8.75 0.16
N GLY A 116 3.60 7.95 1.20
CA GLY A 116 2.47 8.19 2.09
C GLY A 116 1.10 8.05 1.42
N GLY A 117 1.04 7.42 0.24
CA GLY A 117 -0.17 7.29 -0.56
C GLY A 117 -1.14 6.24 -0.02
N PHE A 118 -2.43 6.59 0.08
CA PHE A 118 -3.50 5.68 0.43
C PHE A 118 -4.85 6.13 -0.13
N ALA A 119 -5.73 5.17 -0.41
CA ALA A 119 -7.12 5.39 -0.77
C ALA A 119 -8.03 4.66 0.20
N VAL A 120 -9.16 5.26 0.54
CA VAL A 120 -10.11 4.74 1.51
C VAL A 120 -11.45 4.53 0.83
N TYR A 121 -11.97 3.35 1.02
CA TYR A 121 -13.30 2.96 0.59
C TYR A 121 -14.13 2.58 1.80
N ARG A 122 -15.40 2.89 1.74
CA ARG A 122 -16.35 2.67 2.83
C ARG A 122 -17.50 1.82 2.34
N LEU A 123 -17.98 0.92 3.19
CA LEU A 123 -19.21 0.19 2.91
C LEU A 123 -20.37 1.19 2.74
N ARG A 124 -21.15 1.00 1.69
CA ARG A 124 -22.40 1.74 1.48
C ARG A 124 -23.36 1.52 2.64
N ASP A 125 -24.30 2.43 2.84
CA ASP A 125 -25.16 2.48 4.02
C ASP A 125 -25.89 1.15 4.29
N GLU A 126 -26.37 0.49 3.24
CA GLU A 126 -27.07 -0.79 3.32
C GLU A 126 -26.23 -1.94 3.87
N HIS A 127 -24.91 -1.85 3.83
CA HIS A 127 -23.99 -2.90 4.30
C HIS A 127 -23.31 -2.56 5.65
N ARG A 128 -23.47 -1.34 6.16
CA ARG A 128 -22.74 -0.87 7.36
C ARG A 128 -23.10 -1.63 8.63
N HIS A 129 -24.29 -2.19 8.71
CA HIS A 129 -24.71 -2.98 9.86
C HIS A 129 -23.89 -4.27 10.03
N HIS A 130 -23.19 -4.74 8.99
CA HIS A 130 -22.29 -5.89 9.06
C HIS A 130 -20.90 -5.57 9.63
N ILE A 131 -20.53 -4.28 9.79
CA ILE A 131 -19.17 -3.87 10.20
C ILE A 131 -18.73 -4.53 11.52
N PRO A 132 -19.53 -4.55 12.62
CA PRO A 132 -19.07 -5.15 13.87
C PRO A 132 -18.73 -6.63 13.72
N GLU A 133 -19.55 -7.38 12.96
CA GLU A 133 -19.31 -8.80 12.72
C GLU A 133 -18.12 -9.03 11.79
N THR A 134 -17.96 -8.20 10.74
CA THR A 134 -16.80 -8.27 9.83
C THR A 134 -15.49 -8.11 10.60
N LEU A 135 -15.41 -7.14 11.52
CA LEU A 135 -14.22 -6.94 12.35
C LEU A 135 -13.97 -8.13 13.28
N ARG A 136 -15.03 -8.69 13.88
CA ARG A 136 -14.92 -9.91 14.70
C ARG A 136 -14.46 -11.11 13.88
N CYS A 137 -14.89 -11.23 12.62
CA CYS A 137 -14.41 -12.26 11.71
C CYS A 137 -12.92 -12.07 11.34
N CYS A 138 -12.42 -10.83 11.20
CA CYS A 138 -10.97 -10.61 11.05
C CYS A 138 -10.16 -11.18 12.21
N GLU A 139 -10.67 -11.10 13.44
CA GLU A 139 -9.97 -11.63 14.62
C GLU A 139 -9.80 -13.15 14.60
N LYS A 140 -10.72 -13.89 13.97
CA LYS A 140 -10.63 -15.36 13.80
C LYS A 140 -9.41 -15.78 12.97
N TYR A 141 -8.89 -14.87 12.14
CA TYR A 141 -7.74 -15.12 11.25
C TYR A 141 -6.42 -14.67 11.84
N LEU A 142 -6.39 -13.98 13.00
CA LEU A 142 -5.16 -13.48 13.60
C LEU A 142 -4.10 -14.55 13.76
N GLY A 143 -2.86 -14.22 13.40
CA GLY A 143 -1.70 -15.10 13.49
C GLY A 143 -1.54 -16.06 12.29
N ARG A 144 -2.51 -16.19 11.39
CA ARG A 144 -2.35 -17.03 10.19
C ARG A 144 -1.24 -16.49 9.31
N PRO A 145 -0.36 -17.34 8.76
CA PRO A 145 0.73 -16.92 7.89
C PRO A 145 0.22 -16.25 6.60
N TYR A 146 1.06 -15.40 5.99
CA TYR A 146 0.75 -14.80 4.69
C TYR A 146 0.80 -15.84 3.56
N ASP A 147 -0.21 -15.86 2.70
CA ASP A 147 -0.18 -16.69 1.48
C ASP A 147 0.43 -15.94 0.30
N ILE A 148 1.70 -16.19 0.03
CA ILE A 148 2.42 -15.62 -1.13
C ILE A 148 1.94 -16.20 -2.46
N ARG A 149 1.22 -17.33 -2.45
CA ARG A 149 0.67 -17.98 -3.65
C ARG A 149 -0.76 -17.55 -3.94
N TYR A 150 -1.36 -16.72 -3.09
CA TYR A 150 -2.70 -16.15 -3.28
C TYR A 150 -3.80 -17.20 -3.52
N ARG A 151 -3.83 -18.26 -2.70
CA ARG A 151 -4.89 -19.26 -2.70
C ARG A 151 -6.01 -18.83 -1.76
N LEU A 152 -7.23 -19.23 -2.10
CA LEU A 152 -8.39 -19.02 -1.22
C LEU A 152 -8.55 -20.23 -0.29
N ASP A 153 -7.58 -20.44 0.61
CA ASP A 153 -7.67 -21.47 1.65
C ASP A 153 -7.65 -20.81 3.05
N ASP A 154 -7.91 -21.61 4.10
CA ASP A 154 -7.97 -21.08 5.46
C ASP A 154 -6.66 -21.27 6.24
N GLU A 155 -5.64 -21.90 5.67
CA GLU A 155 -4.36 -22.11 6.34
C GLU A 155 -3.50 -20.88 6.33
N LYS A 156 -3.49 -20.17 5.21
CA LYS A 156 -2.73 -18.93 4.98
C LYS A 156 -3.66 -17.89 4.38
N ILE A 157 -3.40 -16.62 4.67
CA ILE A 157 -4.28 -15.51 4.27
C ILE A 157 -3.47 -14.39 3.66
N TYR A 158 -3.85 -13.89 2.49
CA TYR A 158 -3.28 -12.67 1.91
C TYR A 158 -4.19 -11.45 2.15
N CYS A 159 -3.70 -10.24 1.85
CA CYS A 159 -4.31 -9.01 2.34
C CYS A 159 -5.77 -8.80 1.92
N SER A 160 -6.09 -8.91 0.64
CA SER A 160 -7.46 -8.73 0.14
C SER A 160 -8.36 -9.92 0.46
N GLU A 161 -7.81 -11.11 0.59
CA GLU A 161 -8.54 -12.29 1.06
C GLU A 161 -9.06 -12.11 2.49
N LEU A 162 -8.25 -11.54 3.39
CA LEU A 162 -8.67 -11.27 4.76
C LEU A 162 -9.97 -10.45 4.80
N VAL A 163 -10.00 -9.34 4.07
CA VAL A 163 -11.17 -8.45 4.04
C VAL A 163 -12.37 -9.14 3.38
N TYR A 164 -12.12 -9.82 2.26
CA TYR A 164 -13.14 -10.58 1.52
C TYR A 164 -13.78 -11.67 2.40
N LYS A 165 -12.97 -12.51 3.04
CA LYS A 165 -13.46 -13.60 3.89
C LYS A 165 -14.17 -13.07 5.12
N ALA A 166 -13.61 -12.06 5.79
CA ALA A 166 -14.22 -11.48 6.96
C ALA A 166 -15.63 -10.92 6.66
N PHE A 167 -15.80 -10.25 5.52
CA PHE A 167 -17.12 -9.77 5.10
C PHE A 167 -18.05 -10.93 4.73
N ARG A 168 -17.57 -11.91 3.94
CA ARG A 168 -18.35 -13.09 3.59
C ARG A 168 -18.87 -13.85 4.81
N ASP A 169 -17.99 -14.06 5.80
CA ASP A 169 -18.32 -14.78 7.03
C ASP A 169 -19.28 -13.98 7.94
N ALA A 170 -19.26 -12.65 7.83
CA ALA A 170 -20.17 -11.76 8.56
C ALA A 170 -21.54 -11.61 7.91
N THR A 171 -21.69 -12.04 6.65
CA THR A 171 -22.90 -11.79 5.84
C THR A 171 -23.53 -13.06 5.29
N ASP A 172 -23.31 -14.21 5.94
CA ASP A 172 -23.83 -15.51 5.51
C ASP A 172 -23.52 -15.84 4.04
N GLY A 173 -22.29 -15.49 3.59
CA GLY A 173 -21.80 -15.87 2.28
C GLY A 173 -21.83 -14.78 1.19
N GLN A 174 -22.23 -13.53 1.48
CA GLN A 174 -22.16 -12.45 0.49
C GLN A 174 -20.71 -12.13 0.14
N GLN A 175 -20.42 -12.01 -1.14
CA GLN A 175 -19.10 -11.69 -1.62
C GLN A 175 -18.86 -10.17 -1.61
N LEU A 176 -17.72 -9.72 -1.09
CA LEU A 176 -17.23 -8.35 -1.22
C LEU A 176 -16.33 -8.25 -2.45
N GLY A 177 -16.89 -7.81 -3.57
CA GLY A 177 -16.23 -7.82 -4.87
C GLY A 177 -16.33 -9.17 -5.57
N ASP A 178 -15.76 -9.24 -6.77
CA ASP A 178 -15.82 -10.42 -7.62
C ASP A 178 -14.47 -11.14 -7.64
N LEU A 179 -14.50 -12.47 -7.55
CA LEU A 179 -13.32 -13.28 -7.79
C LEU A 179 -12.93 -13.21 -9.26
N VAL A 180 -11.63 -13.24 -9.51
CA VAL A 180 -11.05 -13.21 -10.85
C VAL A 180 -10.12 -14.40 -11.04
N LYS A 181 -10.11 -14.96 -12.27
CA LYS A 181 -9.12 -15.99 -12.62
C LYS A 181 -7.77 -15.35 -12.85
N PHE A 182 -6.72 -15.99 -12.36
CA PHE A 182 -5.35 -15.53 -12.55
C PHE A 182 -4.99 -15.37 -14.03
N GLY A 183 -5.43 -16.31 -14.88
CA GLY A 183 -5.19 -16.32 -16.31
C GLY A 183 -5.78 -15.13 -17.08
N ASP A 184 -6.84 -14.49 -16.54
CA ASP A 184 -7.51 -13.34 -17.17
C ASP A 184 -6.78 -12.01 -16.90
N MET A 185 -5.71 -12.04 -16.10
CA MET A 185 -4.95 -10.85 -15.73
C MET A 185 -3.68 -10.69 -16.59
N ASN A 186 -2.98 -9.57 -16.46
CA ASN A 186 -1.76 -9.24 -17.22
C ASN A 186 -0.50 -9.91 -16.63
N TRP A 187 -0.50 -11.23 -16.48
CA TRP A 187 0.57 -11.96 -15.79
C TRP A 187 1.83 -12.20 -16.66
N GLY A 188 1.73 -12.19 -18.00
CA GLY A 188 2.83 -12.56 -18.91
C GLY A 188 4.16 -11.87 -18.61
N PRO A 189 4.23 -10.54 -18.40
CA PRO A 189 5.47 -9.84 -18.05
C PRO A 189 6.12 -10.31 -16.75
N TYR A 190 5.38 -11.00 -15.88
CA TYR A 190 5.80 -11.44 -14.54
C TYR A 190 5.94 -12.96 -14.43
N GLU A 191 5.84 -13.69 -15.56
CA GLU A 191 5.82 -15.16 -15.61
C GLU A 191 6.97 -15.78 -14.82
N ALA A 192 8.21 -15.31 -15.02
CA ALA A 192 9.38 -15.87 -14.36
C ALA A 192 9.30 -15.80 -12.82
N LEU A 193 8.87 -14.66 -12.29
CA LEU A 193 8.68 -14.48 -10.86
C LEU A 193 7.54 -15.37 -10.33
N ILE A 194 6.43 -15.44 -11.06
CA ILE A 194 5.29 -16.26 -10.69
C ILE A 194 5.67 -17.74 -10.62
N ARG A 195 6.34 -18.25 -11.64
CA ARG A 195 6.85 -19.64 -11.66
C ARG A 195 7.81 -19.91 -10.50
N GLN A 196 8.66 -18.95 -10.15
CA GLN A 196 9.56 -19.08 -9.01
C GLN A 196 8.78 -19.19 -7.68
N ILE A 197 7.76 -18.36 -7.47
CA ILE A 197 6.91 -18.39 -6.28
C ILE A 197 6.09 -19.67 -6.19
N GLU A 198 5.51 -20.12 -7.34
CA GLU A 198 4.71 -21.34 -7.40
C GLU A 198 5.56 -22.61 -7.26
N GLY A 199 6.81 -22.56 -7.69
CA GLY A 199 7.64 -23.76 -7.86
C GLY A 199 7.16 -24.65 -9.02
N GLY A 200 6.43 -24.07 -9.99
CA GLY A 200 5.78 -24.81 -11.08
C GLY A 200 5.16 -23.90 -12.15
N PRO A 201 4.20 -24.39 -12.94
CA PRO A 201 3.52 -23.59 -13.95
C PRO A 201 2.68 -22.47 -13.36
N VAL A 202 2.38 -21.45 -14.19
CA VAL A 202 1.47 -20.36 -13.82
C VAL A 202 0.06 -20.92 -13.56
N PRO A 203 -0.59 -20.61 -12.43
CA PRO A 203 -1.89 -21.17 -12.05
C PRO A 203 -3.06 -20.43 -12.72
N VAL A 204 -3.17 -20.54 -14.03
CA VAL A 204 -4.12 -19.74 -14.84
C VAL A 204 -5.60 -19.91 -14.43
N ASP A 205 -5.99 -21.07 -13.92
CA ASP A 205 -7.38 -21.35 -13.49
C ASP A 205 -7.66 -20.99 -12.04
N ARG A 206 -6.65 -20.48 -11.29
CA ARG A 206 -6.83 -20.10 -9.90
C ARG A 206 -7.73 -18.87 -9.79
N GLU A 207 -8.77 -18.99 -9.00
CA GLU A 207 -9.61 -17.86 -8.59
C GLU A 207 -9.00 -17.16 -7.38
N MET A 208 -9.10 -15.84 -7.35
CA MET A 208 -8.59 -14.99 -6.28
C MET A 208 -9.32 -13.65 -6.22
N ILE A 209 -9.22 -12.99 -5.08
CA ILE A 209 -9.61 -11.58 -4.93
C ILE A 209 -8.36 -10.72 -4.87
N THR A 210 -8.23 -9.74 -5.77
CA THR A 210 -7.08 -8.82 -5.73
C THR A 210 -7.45 -7.53 -4.98
N PRO A 211 -6.47 -6.73 -4.50
CA PRO A 211 -6.78 -5.41 -3.94
C PRO A 211 -7.58 -4.52 -4.91
N ARG A 212 -7.30 -4.59 -6.22
CA ARG A 212 -8.07 -3.88 -7.26
C ARG A 212 -9.53 -4.33 -7.29
N ASP A 213 -9.75 -5.66 -7.34
CA ASP A 213 -11.10 -6.20 -7.52
C ASP A 213 -11.95 -6.02 -6.24
N LEU A 214 -11.29 -6.03 -5.08
CA LEU A 214 -11.91 -5.64 -3.83
C LEU A 214 -12.29 -4.14 -3.82
N ALA A 215 -11.40 -3.24 -4.28
CA ALA A 215 -11.70 -1.80 -4.37
C ALA A 215 -12.85 -1.50 -5.35
N ARG A 216 -13.05 -2.35 -6.36
CA ARG A 216 -14.14 -2.24 -7.35
C ARG A 216 -15.45 -2.85 -6.88
N ALA A 217 -15.51 -3.38 -5.67
CA ALA A 217 -16.72 -3.97 -5.13
C ALA A 217 -17.88 -2.96 -5.13
N ARG A 218 -19.06 -3.38 -5.62
CA ARG A 218 -20.26 -2.53 -5.65
C ARG A 218 -20.74 -2.11 -4.26
N GLN A 219 -20.39 -2.86 -3.23
CA GLN A 219 -20.71 -2.57 -1.84
C GLN A 219 -19.87 -1.45 -1.25
N LEU A 220 -18.77 -1.06 -1.92
CA LEU A 220 -17.86 -0.02 -1.49
C LEU A 220 -18.05 1.28 -2.28
N GLU A 221 -17.76 2.40 -1.64
CA GLU A 221 -17.63 3.71 -2.29
C GLU A 221 -16.33 4.38 -1.86
N PRO A 222 -15.59 5.04 -2.78
CA PRO A 222 -14.40 5.80 -2.43
C PRO A 222 -14.79 7.04 -1.63
N VAL A 223 -14.15 7.25 -0.47
CA VAL A 223 -14.46 8.39 0.41
C VAL A 223 -13.28 9.33 0.63
N PHE A 224 -12.05 8.85 0.39
CA PHE A 224 -10.85 9.67 0.56
C PHE A 224 -9.68 9.09 -0.25
N SER A 225 -8.79 9.94 -0.73
CA SER A 225 -7.50 9.52 -1.30
C SER A 225 -6.43 10.58 -1.06
N HIS A 226 -5.19 10.13 -0.94
CA HIS A 226 -4.00 10.96 -0.83
C HIS A 226 -2.85 10.28 -1.59
N ASN A 227 -2.22 10.99 -2.51
CA ASN A 227 -1.06 10.54 -3.30
C ASN A 227 -1.20 9.17 -4.01
N ILE A 228 -2.42 8.73 -4.28
CA ILE A 228 -2.70 7.49 -5.02
C ILE A 228 -3.99 7.65 -5.82
N ALA A 229 -4.05 7.04 -7.00
CA ALA A 229 -5.26 7.04 -7.82
C ALA A 229 -6.37 6.19 -7.19
N VAL A 230 -7.61 6.57 -7.43
CA VAL A 230 -8.82 5.86 -6.99
C VAL A 230 -9.31 4.95 -8.11
N GLU A 231 -9.60 3.69 -7.79
CA GLU A 231 -10.27 2.77 -8.70
C GLU A 231 -11.79 3.04 -8.68
N ALA A 232 -12.39 3.06 -9.85
CA ALA A 232 -13.85 3.19 -9.93
C ALA A 232 -14.53 1.90 -9.46
N THR A 233 -15.52 2.01 -8.58
CA THR A 233 -16.38 0.88 -8.18
C THR A 233 -17.27 0.44 -9.34
N LYS A 234 -17.60 -0.84 -9.39
CA LYS A 234 -18.55 -1.35 -10.38
C LYS A 234 -19.96 -0.82 -10.07
N PRO A 235 -20.76 -0.55 -11.10
CA PRO A 235 -22.16 -0.11 -10.93
C PRO A 235 -23.04 -1.19 -10.29
#